data_8588bd0e5d960aaace0e06882150fa20
#
_entry.id   8588bd0e5d960aaace0e06882150fa20
#
_cell.length_a   1.000
_cell.length_b   1.000
_cell.length_c   1.000
_cell.angle_alpha   90.00
_cell.angle_beta   90.00
_cell.angle_gamma   90.00
#
_symmetry.space_group_name_H-M   'P 1'
#
loop_
_entity.id
_entity.type
_entity.pdbx_description
1 polymer ?
#
loop_
_entity_poly.entity_id
_entity_poly.type
_entity_poly.pdbx_seq_one_letter_code
_entity_poly.pdbx_strand_id
1 'polypeptide(L)'
;MSMMSKHVGIIGTGSFLPDNVVTNFDLEKMVDTNDQWIRERTGIEERRIAPEGMNTSYMATEAAKKALQMANLNAEDIDMIIFATLTPDMIIPSAACVLQANLGAKNAAAYDLQAACSGFVYGLITAHSYISSGLFKNVLVVGAEVLSRRINWKDRSTCILFGDGAGAAVVSEVPEGYGIKGVDLGADGTGGPALCIPAGGTAVVANDQRIEEGLTFVHMDGPEVYKFAVKTMGRTALKSLERANM
;
A
#
# COMPACT_ATOMS: atom_id res chain seq x y z
N MET A 1 -16.91 34.31 -5.99
CA MET A 1 -16.00 34.00 -4.90
C MET A 1 -14.85 33.19 -5.50
N SER A 2 -13.63 33.78 -5.51
CA SER A 2 -12.42 33.02 -5.89
C SER A 2 -12.26 31.91 -4.87
N MET A 3 -12.37 30.65 -5.27
CA MET A 3 -11.90 29.53 -4.44
C MET A 3 -10.38 29.70 -4.35
N MET A 4 -9.89 30.22 -3.22
CA MET A 4 -8.47 30.14 -2.92
C MET A 4 -8.13 28.65 -2.95
N SER A 5 -7.19 28.25 -3.78
CA SER A 5 -6.77 26.85 -3.86
C SER A 5 -6.20 26.47 -2.49
N LYS A 6 -6.86 25.53 -1.81
CA LYS A 6 -6.38 25.02 -0.53
C LYS A 6 -5.05 24.32 -0.72
N HIS A 7 -4.09 24.61 0.13
CA HIS A 7 -2.86 23.84 0.24
C HIS A 7 -3.17 22.57 1.04
N VAL A 8 -2.90 21.40 0.47
CA VAL A 8 -3.26 20.11 1.07
C VAL A 8 -2.02 19.26 1.23
N GLY A 9 -1.82 18.72 2.41
CA GLY A 9 -0.65 17.91 2.74
C GLY A 9 -0.87 16.93 3.87
N ILE A 10 0.18 16.19 4.19
CA ILE A 10 0.20 15.22 5.28
C ILE A 10 0.48 15.97 6.59
N ILE A 11 -0.38 15.77 7.60
CA ILE A 11 -0.26 16.38 8.93
C ILE A 11 0.07 15.36 10.02
N GLY A 12 -0.01 14.07 9.73
CA GLY A 12 0.37 13.01 10.66
C GLY A 12 0.63 11.71 9.92
N THR A 13 1.60 10.94 10.38
CA THR A 13 1.96 9.63 9.84
C THR A 13 2.06 8.58 10.93
N GLY A 14 1.87 7.33 10.56
CA GLY A 14 2.06 6.20 11.46
C GLY A 14 2.40 4.94 10.69
N SER A 15 3.07 4.01 11.35
CA SER A 15 3.41 2.71 10.77
C SER A 15 3.26 1.59 11.80
N PHE A 16 3.03 0.39 11.28
CA PHE A 16 3.06 -0.84 12.05
C PHE A 16 3.77 -1.93 11.26
N LEU A 17 4.67 -2.63 11.93
CA LEU A 17 5.37 -3.79 11.41
C LEU A 17 5.18 -4.96 12.38
N PRO A 18 4.93 -6.19 11.92
CA PRO A 18 4.95 -7.37 12.78
C PRO A 18 6.30 -7.57 13.46
N ASP A 19 6.30 -8.14 14.65
CA ASP A 19 7.54 -8.40 15.41
C ASP A 19 8.35 -9.57 14.84
N ASN A 20 7.69 -10.51 14.13
CA ASN A 20 8.34 -11.67 13.55
C ASN A 20 9.24 -11.25 12.38
N VAL A 21 10.54 -11.40 12.57
CA VAL A 21 11.59 -11.10 11.58
C VAL A 21 12.02 -12.36 10.88
N VAL A 22 12.06 -12.33 9.54
CA VAL A 22 12.66 -13.35 8.70
C VAL A 22 13.86 -12.73 7.97
N THR A 23 15.06 -13.19 8.29
CA THR A 23 16.32 -12.71 7.71
C THR A 23 16.63 -13.41 6.37
N ASN A 24 17.61 -12.88 5.63
CA ASN A 24 18.15 -13.57 4.45
C ASN A 24 18.74 -14.94 4.81
N PHE A 25 19.39 -15.07 5.98
CA PHE A 25 19.92 -16.36 6.48
C PHE A 25 18.82 -17.39 6.79
N ASP A 26 17.60 -16.94 7.10
CA ASP A 26 16.47 -17.85 7.24
C ASP A 26 15.97 -18.32 5.87
N LEU A 27 16.00 -17.45 4.86
CA LEU A 27 15.65 -17.84 3.49
C LEU A 27 16.64 -18.82 2.87
N GLU A 28 17.93 -18.76 3.22
CA GLU A 28 18.95 -19.73 2.80
C GLU A 28 18.59 -21.18 3.19
N LYS A 29 17.83 -21.34 4.28
CA LYS A 29 17.34 -22.66 4.75
C LYS A 29 16.12 -23.15 3.97
N MET A 30 15.46 -22.28 3.22
CA MET A 30 14.17 -22.54 2.55
C MET A 30 14.31 -22.71 1.05
N VAL A 31 15.18 -21.90 0.42
CA VAL A 31 15.38 -21.84 -1.04
C VAL A 31 16.86 -21.69 -1.38
N ASP A 32 17.24 -22.02 -2.61
CA ASP A 32 18.60 -21.88 -3.12
C ASP A 32 18.96 -20.41 -3.32
N THR A 33 19.42 -19.76 -2.25
CA THR A 33 19.81 -18.34 -2.20
C THR A 33 20.89 -18.09 -1.15
N ASN A 34 21.40 -16.86 -1.05
CA ASN A 34 22.25 -16.42 0.06
C ASN A 34 22.11 -14.92 0.33
N ASP A 35 22.51 -14.48 1.52
CA ASP A 35 22.40 -13.10 1.98
C ASP A 35 23.06 -12.11 1.01
N GLN A 36 24.30 -12.41 0.55
CA GLN A 36 25.02 -11.52 -0.37
C GLN A 36 24.25 -11.35 -1.67
N TRP A 37 23.74 -12.42 -2.27
CA TRP A 37 22.98 -12.39 -3.52
C TRP A 37 21.71 -11.56 -3.41
N ILE A 38 20.97 -11.66 -2.28
CA ILE A 38 19.75 -10.89 -2.02
C ILE A 38 20.08 -9.40 -1.86
N ARG A 39 21.08 -9.06 -1.04
CA ARG A 39 21.51 -7.67 -0.79
C ARG A 39 21.98 -6.97 -2.05
N GLU A 40 22.83 -7.61 -2.86
CA GLU A 40 23.35 -7.02 -4.10
C GLU A 40 22.24 -6.67 -5.09
N ARG A 41 21.13 -7.41 -5.11
CA ARG A 41 20.01 -7.23 -6.04
C ARG A 41 18.89 -6.35 -5.51
N THR A 42 18.67 -6.35 -4.22
CA THR A 42 17.46 -5.77 -3.63
C THR A 42 17.74 -4.77 -2.50
N GLY A 43 18.91 -4.84 -1.89
CA GLY A 43 19.23 -4.12 -0.65
C GLY A 43 18.51 -4.66 0.59
N ILE A 44 17.67 -5.70 0.46
CA ILE A 44 16.85 -6.22 1.56
C ILE A 44 17.70 -7.13 2.45
N GLU A 45 17.66 -6.89 3.77
CA GLU A 45 18.32 -7.69 4.80
C GLU A 45 17.35 -8.59 5.55
N GLU A 46 16.14 -8.08 5.80
CA GLU A 46 15.09 -8.78 6.54
C GLU A 46 13.71 -8.38 6.02
N ARG A 47 12.68 -9.18 6.37
CA ARG A 47 11.28 -8.86 6.16
C ARG A 47 10.47 -9.19 7.40
N ARG A 48 9.35 -8.51 7.56
CA ARG A 48 8.42 -8.74 8.66
C ARG A 48 7.26 -9.59 8.17
N ILE A 49 6.86 -10.57 8.96
CA ILE A 49 5.82 -11.55 8.59
C ILE A 49 4.75 -11.56 9.66
N ALA A 50 3.53 -11.27 9.28
CA ALA A 50 2.38 -11.30 10.16
C ALA A 50 2.11 -12.75 10.66
N PRO A 51 2.07 -12.98 11.99
CA PRO A 51 1.70 -14.28 12.52
C PRO A 51 0.26 -14.63 12.16
N GLU A 52 -0.09 -15.91 12.35
CA GLU A 52 -1.47 -16.34 12.19
C GLU A 52 -2.40 -15.52 13.08
N GLY A 53 -3.57 -15.13 12.56
CA GLY A 53 -4.54 -14.27 13.25
C GLY A 53 -4.27 -12.76 13.13
N MET A 54 -3.06 -12.31 12.78
CA MET A 54 -2.80 -10.90 12.47
C MET A 54 -3.14 -10.64 11.00
N ASN A 55 -4.20 -9.88 10.76
CA ASN A 55 -4.69 -9.55 9.42
C ASN A 55 -4.34 -8.10 9.00
N THR A 56 -4.68 -7.77 7.78
CA THR A 56 -4.35 -6.48 7.15
C THR A 56 -5.01 -5.32 7.90
N SER A 57 -6.29 -5.45 8.29
CA SER A 57 -7.01 -4.40 9.01
C SER A 57 -6.46 -4.16 10.42
N TYR A 58 -5.94 -5.18 11.10
CA TYR A 58 -5.28 -5.04 12.40
C TYR A 58 -4.04 -4.13 12.28
N MET A 59 -3.13 -4.45 11.37
CA MET A 59 -1.91 -3.65 11.15
C MET A 59 -2.24 -2.22 10.73
N ALA A 60 -3.25 -2.07 9.85
CA ALA A 60 -3.75 -0.77 9.42
C ALA A 60 -4.29 0.05 10.60
N THR A 61 -5.02 -0.59 11.54
CA THR A 61 -5.54 0.06 12.73
C THR A 61 -4.42 0.62 13.61
N GLU A 62 -3.39 -0.18 13.85
CA GLU A 62 -2.25 0.26 14.67
C GLU A 62 -1.43 1.37 14.01
N ALA A 63 -1.24 1.33 12.69
CA ALA A 63 -0.62 2.42 11.94
C ALA A 63 -1.47 3.70 11.98
N ALA A 64 -2.78 3.58 11.78
CA ALA A 64 -3.72 4.69 11.78
C ALA A 64 -3.80 5.40 13.14
N LYS A 65 -3.81 4.66 14.25
CA LYS A 65 -3.76 5.24 15.62
C LYS A 65 -2.56 6.17 15.79
N LYS A 66 -1.38 5.75 15.33
CA LYS A 66 -0.16 6.58 15.41
C LYS A 66 -0.25 7.81 14.50
N ALA A 67 -0.83 7.67 13.30
CA ALA A 67 -1.04 8.80 12.40
C ALA A 67 -2.00 9.85 12.99
N LEU A 68 -3.10 9.41 13.59
CA LEU A 68 -4.05 10.27 14.29
C LEU A 68 -3.40 10.97 15.51
N GLN A 69 -2.64 10.23 16.31
CA GLN A 69 -1.90 10.80 17.44
C GLN A 69 -0.92 11.89 16.98
N MET A 70 -0.16 11.66 15.92
CA MET A 70 0.78 12.65 15.36
C MET A 70 0.05 13.87 14.81
N ALA A 71 -1.11 13.68 14.20
CA ALA A 71 -1.96 14.77 13.68
C ALA A 71 -2.71 15.53 14.80
N ASN A 72 -2.68 15.05 16.04
CA ASN A 72 -3.48 15.55 17.15
C ASN A 72 -4.99 15.60 16.84
N LEU A 73 -5.50 14.53 16.21
CA LEU A 73 -6.89 14.34 15.84
C LEU A 73 -7.47 13.09 16.52
N ASN A 74 -8.78 13.12 16.79
CA ASN A 74 -9.55 11.94 17.18
C ASN A 74 -10.05 11.22 15.93
N ALA A 75 -10.43 9.94 16.07
CA ALA A 75 -10.99 9.18 14.96
C ALA A 75 -12.29 9.79 14.40
N GLU A 76 -13.07 10.46 15.24
CA GLU A 76 -14.33 11.12 14.87
C GLU A 76 -14.12 12.40 14.02
N ASP A 77 -12.88 12.93 13.98
CA ASP A 77 -12.52 14.10 13.16
C ASP A 77 -12.21 13.72 11.69
N ILE A 78 -12.20 12.42 11.38
CA ILE A 78 -11.96 11.91 10.03
C ILE A 78 -13.28 11.83 9.25
N ASP A 79 -13.27 12.44 8.06
CA ASP A 79 -14.43 12.46 7.16
C ASP A 79 -14.42 11.29 6.16
N MET A 80 -13.21 10.80 5.80
CA MET A 80 -13.05 9.74 4.81
C MET A 80 -11.84 8.86 5.14
N ILE A 81 -11.99 7.55 4.94
CA ILE A 81 -10.91 6.57 4.98
C ILE A 81 -10.72 5.98 3.58
N ILE A 82 -9.52 6.10 3.04
CA ILE A 82 -9.09 5.46 1.79
C ILE A 82 -8.05 4.39 2.16
N PHE A 83 -8.39 3.13 1.96
CA PHE A 83 -7.53 2.02 2.30
C PHE A 83 -6.97 1.36 1.03
N ALA A 84 -5.70 1.62 0.74
CA ALA A 84 -4.99 1.00 -0.37
C ALA A 84 -4.51 -0.39 0.04
N THR A 85 -5.10 -1.44 -0.53
CA THR A 85 -4.72 -2.84 -0.30
C THR A 85 -5.12 -3.74 -1.46
N LEU A 86 -4.35 -4.82 -1.66
CA LEU A 86 -4.70 -5.96 -2.52
C LEU A 86 -4.90 -7.26 -1.72
N THR A 87 -4.63 -7.21 -0.41
CA THR A 87 -4.79 -8.31 0.53
C THR A 87 -5.78 -7.95 1.65
N PRO A 88 -7.04 -7.56 1.34
CA PRO A 88 -8.03 -7.28 2.37
C PRO A 88 -8.30 -8.54 3.20
N ASP A 89 -8.81 -8.35 4.41
CA ASP A 89 -9.16 -9.46 5.32
C ASP A 89 -10.18 -10.41 4.66
N MET A 90 -11.10 -9.84 3.89
CA MET A 90 -12.16 -10.53 3.15
C MET A 90 -12.66 -9.65 1.99
N ILE A 91 -13.41 -10.24 1.08
CA ILE A 91 -13.96 -9.50 -0.07
C ILE A 91 -15.04 -8.49 0.36
N ILE A 92 -15.90 -8.85 1.30
CA ILE A 92 -16.99 -8.03 1.85
C ILE A 92 -17.09 -8.32 3.36
N PRO A 93 -17.14 -7.29 4.22
CA PRO A 93 -17.03 -5.85 3.93
C PRO A 93 -15.62 -5.44 3.47
N SER A 94 -15.48 -4.21 2.95
CA SER A 94 -14.17 -3.64 2.60
C SER A 94 -13.27 -3.52 3.85
N ALA A 95 -11.96 -3.65 3.67
CA ALA A 95 -10.99 -3.48 4.75
C ALA A 95 -11.07 -2.07 5.37
N ALA A 96 -11.41 -1.06 4.58
CA ALA A 96 -11.66 0.30 5.06
C ALA A 96 -12.83 0.38 6.04
N CYS A 97 -13.93 -0.36 5.81
CA CYS A 97 -15.06 -0.41 6.74
C CYS A 97 -14.68 -1.14 8.04
N VAL A 98 -13.87 -2.19 7.98
CA VAL A 98 -13.35 -2.86 9.16
C VAL A 98 -12.45 -1.92 9.97
N LEU A 99 -11.54 -1.22 9.29
CA LEU A 99 -10.67 -0.21 9.91
C LEU A 99 -11.48 0.92 10.56
N GLN A 100 -12.52 1.42 9.87
CA GLN A 100 -13.42 2.45 10.36
C GLN A 100 -14.07 2.05 11.69
N ALA A 101 -14.56 0.82 11.78
CA ALA A 101 -15.15 0.27 13.00
C ALA A 101 -14.10 0.11 14.12
N ASN A 102 -12.91 -0.44 13.80
CA ASN A 102 -11.82 -0.64 14.76
C ASN A 102 -11.32 0.67 15.37
N LEU A 103 -11.30 1.75 14.60
CA LEU A 103 -10.89 3.08 15.06
C LEU A 103 -12.01 3.82 15.81
N GLY A 104 -13.27 3.44 15.60
CA GLY A 104 -14.41 4.22 16.07
C GLY A 104 -14.64 5.51 15.26
N ALA A 105 -14.18 5.56 14.01
CA ALA A 105 -14.30 6.72 13.11
C ALA A 105 -15.74 6.85 12.55
N LYS A 106 -16.71 7.07 13.41
CA LYS A 106 -18.15 6.99 13.14
C LYS A 106 -18.63 7.94 12.04
N ASN A 107 -17.94 9.06 11.86
CA ASN A 107 -18.29 10.09 10.90
C ASN A 107 -17.70 9.84 9.51
N ALA A 108 -16.73 8.93 9.41
CA ALA A 108 -15.99 8.70 8.17
C ALA A 108 -16.77 7.83 7.19
N ALA A 109 -16.84 8.25 5.93
CA ALA A 109 -17.07 7.33 4.82
C ALA A 109 -15.81 6.49 4.59
N ALA A 110 -15.94 5.28 4.01
CA ALA A 110 -14.80 4.39 3.87
C ALA A 110 -14.91 3.51 2.61
N TYR A 111 -13.79 3.31 1.91
CA TYR A 111 -13.68 2.39 0.79
C TYR A 111 -12.24 1.89 0.58
N ASP A 112 -12.10 0.72 -0.03
CA ASP A 112 -10.83 0.18 -0.46
C ASP A 112 -10.45 0.70 -1.85
N LEU A 113 -9.16 1.03 -2.02
CA LEU A 113 -8.56 1.41 -3.28
C LEU A 113 -7.55 0.34 -3.70
N GLN A 114 -7.75 -0.25 -4.87
CA GLN A 114 -6.85 -1.27 -5.39
C GLN A 114 -6.08 -0.72 -6.60
N ALA A 115 -4.80 -0.40 -6.38
CA ALA A 115 -3.83 -0.02 -7.40
C ALA A 115 -2.44 -0.57 -7.06
N ALA A 116 -2.39 -1.73 -6.39
CA ALA A 116 -1.19 -2.42 -5.95
C ALA A 116 -0.15 -1.46 -5.32
N CYS A 117 1.12 -1.55 -5.73
CA CYS A 117 2.23 -0.74 -5.18
C CYS A 117 2.03 0.77 -5.31
N SER A 118 1.20 1.24 -6.24
CA SER A 118 0.87 2.66 -6.40
C SER A 118 -0.33 3.11 -5.57
N GLY A 119 -1.02 2.19 -4.90
CA GLY A 119 -2.29 2.46 -4.21
C GLY A 119 -2.21 3.59 -3.20
N PHE A 120 -1.16 3.62 -2.37
CA PHE A 120 -0.99 4.69 -1.39
C PHE A 120 -0.82 6.07 -2.04
N VAL A 121 -0.07 6.17 -3.15
CA VAL A 121 0.09 7.43 -3.89
C VAL A 121 -1.25 7.87 -4.51
N TYR A 122 -2.00 6.94 -5.11
CA TYR A 122 -3.34 7.23 -5.61
C TYR A 122 -4.27 7.68 -4.50
N GLY A 123 -4.19 7.05 -3.32
CA GLY A 123 -4.96 7.45 -2.13
C GLY A 123 -4.66 8.88 -1.69
N LEU A 124 -3.37 9.26 -1.63
CA LEU A 124 -2.95 10.64 -1.30
C LEU A 124 -3.51 11.67 -2.27
N ILE A 125 -3.48 11.38 -3.57
CA ILE A 125 -3.98 12.30 -4.58
C ILE A 125 -5.51 12.39 -4.58
N THR A 126 -6.18 11.29 -4.29
CA THR A 126 -7.64 11.28 -4.12
C THR A 126 -8.03 12.11 -2.89
N ALA A 127 -7.33 11.94 -1.76
CA ALA A 127 -7.51 12.75 -0.56
C ALA A 127 -7.28 14.25 -0.83
N HIS A 128 -6.18 14.58 -1.55
CA HIS A 128 -5.90 15.94 -1.98
C HIS A 128 -7.08 16.51 -2.78
N SER A 129 -7.63 15.76 -3.73
CA SER A 129 -8.75 16.21 -4.57
C SER A 129 -10.03 16.46 -3.75
N TYR A 130 -10.35 15.59 -2.80
CA TYR A 130 -11.50 15.76 -1.91
C TYR A 130 -11.38 17.00 -1.01
N ILE A 131 -10.21 17.24 -0.45
CA ILE A 131 -9.98 18.38 0.44
C ILE A 131 -9.92 19.68 -0.35
N SER A 132 -9.26 19.70 -1.50
CA SER A 132 -9.18 20.87 -2.39
C SER A 132 -10.54 21.29 -2.91
N SER A 133 -11.45 20.34 -3.19
CA SER A 133 -12.82 20.63 -3.59
C SER A 133 -13.71 21.13 -2.45
N GLY A 134 -13.25 21.03 -1.21
CA GLY A 134 -14.02 21.37 -0.01
C GLY A 134 -15.04 20.31 0.41
N LEU A 135 -15.01 19.12 -0.20
CA LEU A 135 -15.94 18.03 0.15
C LEU A 135 -15.63 17.46 1.55
N PHE A 136 -14.36 17.27 1.87
CA PHE A 136 -13.88 16.77 3.16
C PHE A 136 -12.80 17.69 3.71
N LYS A 137 -12.56 17.59 5.03
CA LYS A 137 -11.54 18.34 5.75
C LYS A 137 -10.33 17.46 6.08
N ASN A 138 -10.58 16.28 6.64
CA ASN A 138 -9.55 15.35 7.07
C ASN A 138 -9.78 13.99 6.44
N VAL A 139 -8.79 13.47 5.73
CA VAL A 139 -8.84 12.16 5.08
C VAL A 139 -7.71 11.29 5.62
N LEU A 140 -8.06 10.09 6.07
CA LEU A 140 -7.09 9.08 6.47
C LEU A 140 -6.79 8.19 5.27
N VAL A 141 -5.53 8.18 4.83
CA VAL A 141 -5.03 7.28 3.77
C VAL A 141 -4.19 6.20 4.43
N VAL A 142 -4.51 4.94 4.15
CA VAL A 142 -3.79 3.78 4.69
C VAL A 142 -3.35 2.88 3.57
N GLY A 143 -2.11 2.38 3.66
CA GLY A 143 -1.61 1.28 2.83
C GLY A 143 -1.18 0.14 3.75
N ALA A 144 -1.72 -1.05 3.55
CA ALA A 144 -1.35 -2.22 4.34
C ALA A 144 -1.51 -3.50 3.54
N GLU A 145 -0.57 -4.44 3.76
CA GLU A 145 -0.57 -5.72 3.07
C GLU A 145 -0.10 -6.86 3.98
N VAL A 146 -0.71 -8.03 3.82
CA VAL A 146 -0.21 -9.33 4.29
C VAL A 146 0.16 -10.16 3.06
N LEU A 147 1.23 -9.73 2.37
CA LEU A 147 1.69 -10.39 1.13
C LEU A 147 2.32 -11.75 1.39
N SER A 148 2.85 -11.99 2.59
CA SER A 148 3.44 -13.27 2.97
C SER A 148 2.51 -14.47 2.72
N ARG A 149 1.19 -14.27 2.78
CA ARG A 149 0.16 -15.29 2.51
C ARG A 149 -0.14 -15.48 1.03
N ARG A 150 0.42 -14.65 0.17
CA ARG A 150 0.29 -14.70 -1.29
C ARG A 150 1.62 -14.99 -1.98
N ILE A 151 2.66 -15.36 -1.22
CA ILE A 151 3.99 -15.70 -1.73
C ILE A 151 4.17 -17.22 -1.72
N ASN A 152 4.70 -17.75 -2.82
CA ASN A 152 5.22 -19.10 -2.84
C ASN A 152 6.63 -19.11 -2.21
N TRP A 153 6.72 -19.58 -0.98
CA TRP A 153 7.98 -19.67 -0.23
C TRP A 153 9.02 -20.63 -0.82
N LYS A 154 8.67 -21.36 -1.88
CA LYS A 154 9.58 -22.21 -2.66
C LYS A 154 10.12 -21.51 -3.92
N ASP A 155 9.62 -20.32 -4.22
CA ASP A 155 10.06 -19.51 -5.37
C ASP A 155 10.96 -18.37 -4.90
N ARG A 156 12.28 -18.54 -5.09
CA ARG A 156 13.25 -17.51 -4.68
C ARG A 156 13.10 -16.17 -5.42
N SER A 157 12.45 -16.17 -6.58
CA SER A 157 12.29 -14.93 -7.36
C SER A 157 11.32 -13.95 -6.71
N THR A 158 10.40 -14.45 -5.88
CA THR A 158 9.38 -13.65 -5.21
C THR A 158 9.54 -13.63 -3.69
N CYS A 159 9.90 -14.74 -3.02
CA CYS A 159 9.93 -14.81 -1.56
C CYS A 159 10.97 -13.88 -0.91
N ILE A 160 12.00 -13.47 -1.65
CA ILE A 160 13.01 -12.53 -1.16
C ILE A 160 12.57 -11.08 -1.11
N LEU A 161 11.48 -10.71 -1.84
CA LEU A 161 11.10 -9.31 -2.10
C LEU A 161 10.01 -8.78 -1.17
N PHE A 162 9.12 -9.64 -0.68
CA PHE A 162 7.89 -9.23 -0.04
C PHE A 162 7.87 -9.52 1.46
N GLY A 163 7.13 -8.70 2.18
CA GLY A 163 6.83 -8.84 3.58
C GLY A 163 5.49 -8.18 3.91
N ASP A 164 5.19 -8.05 5.20
CA ASP A 164 3.93 -7.55 5.72
C ASP A 164 4.13 -6.27 6.51
N GLY A 165 3.16 -5.36 6.45
CA GLY A 165 3.21 -4.11 7.18
C GLY A 165 2.09 -3.15 6.82
N ALA A 166 2.02 -2.05 7.55
CA ALA A 166 1.08 -0.98 7.33
C ALA A 166 1.71 0.40 7.51
N GLY A 167 1.26 1.34 6.68
CA GLY A 167 1.54 2.76 6.80
C GLY A 167 0.26 3.58 6.68
N ALA A 168 0.16 4.67 7.44
CA ALA A 168 -0.99 5.56 7.41
C ALA A 168 -0.56 7.02 7.36
N ALA A 169 -1.36 7.86 6.71
CA ALA A 169 -1.20 9.31 6.69
C ALA A 169 -2.55 10.00 6.88
N VAL A 170 -2.59 10.98 7.74
CA VAL A 170 -3.69 11.95 7.83
C VAL A 170 -3.39 13.10 6.89
N VAL A 171 -4.28 13.32 5.93
CA VAL A 171 -4.20 14.40 4.94
C VAL A 171 -5.21 15.47 5.29
N SER A 172 -4.79 16.72 5.30
CA SER A 172 -5.64 17.88 5.63
C SER A 172 -5.12 19.14 4.96
N GLU A 173 -5.80 20.26 5.18
CA GLU A 173 -5.33 21.57 4.78
C GLU A 173 -4.05 21.95 5.55
N VAL A 174 -3.06 22.53 4.87
CA VAL A 174 -1.78 22.94 5.44
C VAL A 174 -1.49 24.41 5.09
N PRO A 175 -0.56 25.08 5.80
CA PRO A 175 -0.17 26.45 5.49
C PRO A 175 0.33 26.60 4.05
N GLU A 176 0.22 27.82 3.54
CA GLU A 176 0.75 28.21 2.23
C GLU A 176 2.24 27.85 2.10
N GLY A 177 2.63 27.33 0.94
CA GLY A 177 3.99 26.89 0.66
C GLY A 177 4.26 25.42 1.02
N TYR A 178 3.38 24.76 1.77
CA TYR A 178 3.47 23.34 2.13
C TYR A 178 2.50 22.48 1.30
N GLY A 179 2.63 21.17 1.42
CA GLY A 179 1.71 20.19 0.84
C GLY A 179 2.16 19.56 -0.47
N ILE A 180 1.21 18.89 -1.13
CA ILE A 180 1.42 18.19 -2.41
C ILE A 180 1.43 19.24 -3.53
N LYS A 181 2.55 19.38 -4.23
CA LYS A 181 2.77 20.45 -5.23
C LYS A 181 2.73 19.96 -6.67
N GLY A 182 3.13 18.73 -6.91
CA GLY A 182 3.20 18.14 -8.24
C GLY A 182 2.81 16.69 -8.21
N VAL A 183 2.08 16.23 -9.23
CA VAL A 183 1.53 14.89 -9.32
C VAL A 183 1.65 14.37 -10.75
N ASP A 184 2.17 13.15 -10.90
CA ASP A 184 2.06 12.38 -12.14
C ASP A 184 1.56 10.98 -11.82
N LEU A 185 0.41 10.62 -12.35
CA LEU A 185 -0.21 9.29 -12.21
C LEU A 185 -0.32 8.64 -13.58
N GLY A 186 -0.22 7.32 -13.62
CA GLY A 186 -0.37 6.55 -14.85
C GLY A 186 -0.52 5.07 -14.57
N ALA A 187 -0.97 4.32 -15.57
CA ALA A 187 -1.06 2.88 -15.55
C ALA A 187 -0.74 2.31 -16.93
N ASP A 188 -0.17 1.11 -16.96
CA ASP A 188 0.01 0.32 -18.17
C ASP A 188 -0.61 -1.06 -17.97
N GLY A 189 -1.86 -1.21 -18.40
CA GLY A 189 -2.59 -2.48 -18.27
C GLY A 189 -2.04 -3.60 -19.14
N THR A 190 -1.20 -3.29 -20.14
CA THR A 190 -0.59 -4.32 -21.03
C THR A 190 0.50 -5.12 -20.30
N GLY A 191 1.10 -4.53 -19.26
CA GLY A 191 2.10 -5.18 -18.39
C GLY A 191 1.53 -6.14 -17.35
N GLY A 192 0.20 -6.28 -17.25
CA GLY A 192 -0.46 -7.10 -16.24
C GLY A 192 0.10 -8.53 -16.08
N PRO A 193 0.36 -9.28 -17.17
CA PRO A 193 0.91 -10.63 -17.08
C PRO A 193 2.30 -10.73 -16.42
N ALA A 194 3.09 -9.65 -16.45
CA ALA A 194 4.44 -9.65 -15.87
C ALA A 194 4.45 -9.64 -14.32
N LEU A 195 3.35 -9.20 -13.69
CA LEU A 195 3.19 -9.23 -12.23
C LEU A 195 1.72 -9.40 -11.89
N CYS A 196 1.33 -10.61 -11.49
CA CYS A 196 -0.07 -10.94 -11.23
C CYS A 196 -0.24 -12.02 -10.15
N ILE A 197 -1.49 -12.16 -9.67
CA ILE A 197 -1.98 -13.34 -8.95
C ILE A 197 -3.10 -13.93 -9.84
N PRO A 198 -2.85 -15.03 -10.56
CA PRO A 198 -3.74 -15.52 -11.61
C PRO A 198 -5.12 -15.96 -11.14
N ALA A 199 -5.21 -16.54 -9.93
CA ALA A 199 -6.47 -17.06 -9.39
C ALA A 199 -6.91 -16.34 -8.12
N GLY A 200 -8.21 -16.32 -7.89
CA GLY A 200 -8.86 -15.65 -6.75
C GLY A 200 -9.84 -14.55 -7.17
N GLY A 201 -9.83 -14.20 -8.48
CA GLY A 201 -10.83 -13.32 -9.09
C GLY A 201 -11.93 -14.12 -9.81
N THR A 202 -12.78 -13.41 -10.55
CA THR A 202 -13.93 -14.00 -11.28
C THR A 202 -13.51 -14.76 -12.55
N ALA A 203 -12.38 -14.39 -13.17
CA ALA A 203 -11.88 -15.07 -14.36
C ALA A 203 -11.33 -16.47 -14.04
N VAL A 204 -10.62 -16.60 -12.91
CA VAL A 204 -10.10 -17.87 -12.42
C VAL A 204 -10.42 -17.94 -10.93
N VAL A 205 -11.45 -18.70 -10.58
CA VAL A 205 -11.88 -18.89 -9.20
C VAL A 205 -10.86 -19.75 -8.45
N ALA A 206 -10.53 -19.37 -7.23
CA ALA A 206 -9.66 -20.17 -6.35
C ALA A 206 -10.39 -21.47 -5.94
N ASN A 207 -9.70 -22.60 -6.06
CA ASN A 207 -10.10 -23.90 -5.56
C ASN A 207 -8.83 -24.72 -5.24
N ASP A 208 -8.99 -25.92 -4.67
CA ASP A 208 -7.86 -26.76 -4.22
C ASP A 208 -6.85 -27.02 -5.36
N GLN A 209 -7.32 -27.35 -6.55
CA GLN A 209 -6.46 -27.56 -7.71
C GLN A 209 -5.64 -26.30 -8.04
N ARG A 210 -6.26 -25.10 -8.04
CA ARG A 210 -5.58 -23.84 -8.36
C ARG A 210 -4.58 -23.44 -7.28
N ILE A 211 -4.84 -23.83 -6.03
CA ILE A 211 -3.90 -23.65 -4.92
C ILE A 211 -2.69 -24.56 -5.13
N GLU A 212 -2.91 -25.84 -5.44
CA GLU A 212 -1.84 -26.82 -5.71
C GLU A 212 -0.98 -26.40 -6.93
N GLU A 213 -1.60 -25.86 -7.99
CA GLU A 213 -0.92 -25.30 -9.16
C GLU A 213 -0.17 -23.99 -8.84
N GLY A 214 -0.31 -23.44 -7.65
CA GLY A 214 0.34 -22.19 -7.23
C GLY A 214 -0.26 -20.92 -7.81
N LEU A 215 -1.42 -20.98 -8.46
CA LEU A 215 -2.04 -19.86 -9.15
C LEU A 215 -2.62 -18.79 -8.21
N THR A 216 -2.71 -19.06 -6.93
CA THR A 216 -3.13 -18.10 -5.88
C THR A 216 -1.98 -17.30 -5.30
N PHE A 217 -0.75 -17.55 -5.75
CA PHE A 217 0.45 -16.81 -5.36
C PHE A 217 0.82 -15.73 -6.38
N VAL A 218 1.70 -14.84 -5.97
CA VAL A 218 2.30 -13.82 -6.84
C VAL A 218 3.20 -14.50 -7.88
N HIS A 219 2.97 -14.21 -9.14
CA HIS A 219 3.82 -14.55 -10.28
C HIS A 219 4.50 -13.29 -10.81
N MET A 220 5.80 -13.34 -11.08
CA MET A 220 6.56 -12.18 -11.51
C MET A 220 7.61 -12.52 -12.55
N ASP A 221 7.59 -11.80 -13.68
CA ASP A 221 8.74 -11.67 -14.58
C ASP A 221 9.64 -10.53 -14.08
N GLY A 222 10.62 -10.89 -13.26
CA GLY A 222 11.49 -9.91 -12.59
C GLY A 222 12.20 -8.95 -13.55
N PRO A 223 12.85 -9.43 -14.63
CA PRO A 223 13.49 -8.60 -15.65
C PRO A 223 12.54 -7.58 -16.30
N GLU A 224 11.34 -7.99 -16.66
CA GLU A 224 10.36 -7.10 -17.30
C GLU A 224 9.84 -6.05 -16.33
N VAL A 225 9.47 -6.47 -15.11
CA VAL A 225 9.04 -5.56 -14.03
C VAL A 225 10.13 -4.55 -13.69
N TYR A 226 11.38 -5.00 -13.55
CA TYR A 226 12.51 -4.10 -13.24
C TYR A 226 12.72 -3.06 -14.34
N LYS A 227 12.76 -3.47 -15.59
CA LYS A 227 12.93 -2.57 -16.75
C LYS A 227 11.82 -1.51 -16.81
N PHE A 228 10.58 -1.93 -16.60
CA PHE A 228 9.43 -1.02 -16.54
C PHE A 228 9.55 -0.04 -15.39
N ALA A 229 9.84 -0.53 -14.16
CA ALA A 229 9.92 0.27 -12.96
C ALA A 229 10.99 1.38 -13.07
N VAL A 230 12.22 1.02 -13.43
CA VAL A 230 13.33 1.98 -13.57
C VAL A 230 12.98 3.10 -14.55
N LYS A 231 12.45 2.75 -15.71
CA LYS A 231 12.08 3.73 -16.75
C LYS A 231 10.92 4.62 -16.30
N THR A 232 9.89 4.01 -15.70
CA THR A 232 8.66 4.71 -15.36
C THR A 232 8.84 5.61 -14.14
N MET A 233 9.49 5.13 -13.09
CA MET A 233 9.71 5.91 -11.85
C MET A 233 10.54 7.17 -12.13
N GLY A 234 11.64 7.07 -12.88
CA GLY A 234 12.45 8.23 -13.27
C GLY A 234 11.65 9.27 -14.06
N ARG A 235 10.88 8.82 -15.05
CA ARG A 235 10.04 9.70 -15.87
C ARG A 235 8.95 10.38 -15.04
N THR A 236 8.27 9.64 -14.16
CA THR A 236 7.18 10.15 -13.33
C THR A 236 7.70 11.15 -12.28
N ALA A 237 8.87 10.88 -11.69
CA ALA A 237 9.51 11.81 -10.76
C ALA A 237 9.81 13.17 -11.44
N LEU A 238 10.46 13.16 -12.62
CA LEU A 238 10.75 14.37 -13.38
C LEU A 238 9.48 15.15 -13.73
N LYS A 239 8.43 14.47 -14.20
CA LYS A 239 7.15 15.12 -14.50
C LYS A 239 6.48 15.72 -13.26
N SER A 240 6.59 15.05 -12.11
CA SER A 240 6.03 15.59 -10.86
C SER A 240 6.74 16.87 -10.43
N LEU A 241 8.08 16.92 -10.56
CA LEU A 241 8.87 18.14 -10.32
C LEU A 241 8.52 19.26 -11.29
N GLU A 242 8.43 18.97 -12.59
CA GLU A 242 8.03 19.93 -13.61
C GLU A 242 6.66 20.55 -13.31
N ARG A 243 5.67 19.72 -12.94
CA ARG A 243 4.33 20.19 -12.55
C ARG A 243 4.32 20.96 -11.24
N ALA A 244 5.30 20.76 -10.39
CA ALA A 244 5.52 21.54 -9.17
C ALA A 244 6.29 22.86 -9.41
N ASN A 245 6.70 23.15 -10.64
CA ASN A 245 7.60 24.24 -11.01
C ASN A 245 8.95 24.19 -10.26
N MET A 246 9.53 23.00 -10.12
CA MET A 246 10.79 22.74 -9.39
C MET A 246 11.83 22.13 -10.34
#